data_3883d837bdbff0937896342185423b1f
#
_entry.id   3883d837bdbff0937896342185423b1f
#
_cell.length_a   1.000
_cell.length_b   1.000
_cell.length_c   1.000
_cell.angle_alpha   90.00
_cell.angle_beta   90.00
_cell.angle_gamma   90.00
#
_symmetry.space_group_name_H-M   'P 1'
#
loop_
_entity.id
_entity.type
_entity.pdbx_description
1 polymer ?
#
loop_
_entity_poly.entity_id
_entity_poly.type
_entity_poly.pdbx_seq_one_letter_code
_entity_poly.pdbx_strand_id
1 'polypeptide(L)'
;MYKRQVKYYKSDNPIFEHFSIERQIKSAFGRTVSMSKGAYLIIEHTEALHVVDVNSGNRSNKSSNQEETALEVNLIAASEIARQLRLRDMGGIIVLDFIDMIKVENRKKLFDHFKSEMESDRAKHKILPLSKIGLIQMTRQRVRPEMNITTKENNPNSNGKIEAPIVIIDKINNSIEKILKNKYISKKNLKLHLHPFIAAYITKGFISKRVMWFLKYKKWIKVIPRDSYTYLHYRFFNIKGKINHH
;
A
#
# COMPACT_ATOMS: atom_id res chain seq x y z
N MET A 1 -33.72 12.87 -1.65
CA MET A 1 -33.24 12.11 -0.48
C MET A 1 -32.70 10.78 -0.98
N TYR A 2 -31.37 10.65 -1.14
CA TYR A 2 -30.77 9.39 -1.61
C TYR A 2 -30.86 8.36 -0.50
N LYS A 3 -31.67 7.34 -0.66
CA LYS A 3 -31.69 6.16 0.22
C LYS A 3 -30.34 5.46 0.06
N ARG A 4 -29.45 5.58 1.04
CA ARG A 4 -28.22 4.78 1.10
C ARG A 4 -28.62 3.32 1.16
N GLN A 5 -28.40 2.59 0.07
CA GLN A 5 -28.66 1.16 0.05
C GLN A 5 -27.55 0.45 0.83
N VAL A 6 -27.93 -0.18 1.94
CA VAL A 6 -27.08 -1.12 2.67
C VAL A 6 -27.29 -2.49 2.02
N LYS A 7 -26.20 -3.09 1.53
CA LYS A 7 -26.20 -4.44 0.97
C LYS A 7 -25.44 -5.37 1.88
N TYR A 8 -26.01 -6.50 2.23
CA TYR A 8 -25.34 -7.54 2.97
C TYR A 8 -24.39 -8.32 2.04
N TYR A 9 -23.12 -8.38 2.41
CA TYR A 9 -22.11 -9.10 1.66
C TYR A 9 -22.04 -10.57 2.09
N LYS A 10 -22.23 -11.49 1.14
CA LYS A 10 -22.36 -12.94 1.39
C LYS A 10 -21.31 -13.80 0.66
N SER A 11 -20.28 -13.20 0.06
CA SER A 11 -19.27 -13.95 -0.68
C SER A 11 -18.28 -14.67 0.27
N ASP A 12 -17.68 -15.76 -0.21
CA ASP A 12 -16.62 -16.49 0.48
C ASP A 12 -15.27 -15.76 0.45
N ASN A 13 -15.09 -14.79 -0.46
CA ASN A 13 -13.91 -13.95 -0.50
C ASN A 13 -14.04 -12.81 0.53
N PRO A 14 -12.98 -12.41 1.22
CA PRO A 14 -12.99 -11.22 2.06
C PRO A 14 -13.47 -10.00 1.29
N ILE A 15 -14.31 -9.15 1.90
CA ILE A 15 -14.93 -8.01 1.23
C ILE A 15 -13.89 -7.05 0.62
N PHE A 16 -12.76 -6.83 1.28
CA PHE A 16 -11.69 -5.95 0.78
C PHE A 16 -10.94 -6.57 -0.42
N GLU A 17 -10.75 -7.89 -0.43
CA GLU A 17 -10.23 -8.59 -1.61
C GLU A 17 -11.21 -8.52 -2.79
N HIS A 18 -12.50 -8.76 -2.53
CA HIS A 18 -13.54 -8.74 -3.56
C HIS A 18 -13.60 -7.41 -4.29
N PHE A 19 -13.54 -6.29 -3.55
CA PHE A 19 -13.52 -4.95 -4.11
C PHE A 19 -12.10 -4.43 -4.43
N SER A 20 -11.08 -5.28 -4.35
CA SER A 20 -9.67 -4.93 -4.60
C SER A 20 -9.17 -3.74 -3.75
N ILE A 21 -9.76 -3.51 -2.57
CA ILE A 21 -9.42 -2.38 -1.70
C ILE A 21 -8.00 -2.50 -1.16
N GLU A 22 -7.56 -3.70 -0.78
CA GLU A 22 -6.18 -3.91 -0.32
C GLU A 22 -5.16 -3.54 -1.40
N ARG A 23 -5.45 -3.91 -2.66
CA ARG A 23 -4.60 -3.55 -3.80
C ARG A 23 -4.58 -2.03 -4.01
N GLN A 24 -5.74 -1.37 -3.90
CA GLN A 24 -5.84 0.08 -4.02
C GLN A 24 -5.08 0.79 -2.90
N ILE A 25 -5.17 0.32 -1.66
CA ILE A 25 -4.41 0.86 -0.52
C ILE A 25 -2.91 0.72 -0.77
N LYS A 26 -2.44 -0.48 -1.15
CA LYS A 26 -1.01 -0.71 -1.44
C LYS A 26 -0.50 0.18 -2.57
N SER A 27 -1.31 0.39 -3.60
CA SER A 27 -0.98 1.28 -4.72
C SER A 27 -0.97 2.75 -4.29
N ALA A 28 -1.97 3.16 -3.51
CA ALA A 28 -2.16 4.55 -3.12
C ALA A 28 -1.15 5.05 -2.07
N PHE A 29 -0.66 4.18 -1.19
CA PHE A 29 0.28 4.52 -0.11
C PHE A 29 1.70 3.98 -0.34
N GLY A 30 1.98 3.41 -1.49
CA GLY A 30 3.33 2.97 -1.86
C GLY A 30 4.30 4.14 -2.06
N ARG A 31 5.61 3.85 -1.93
CA ARG A 31 6.67 4.81 -2.28
C ARG A 31 6.54 5.27 -3.74
N THR A 32 6.19 4.35 -4.63
CA THR A 32 5.97 4.62 -6.06
C THR A 32 4.46 4.66 -6.34
N VAL A 33 4.01 5.73 -6.95
CA VAL A 33 2.61 5.93 -7.36
C VAL A 33 2.56 5.96 -8.88
N SER A 34 1.93 4.94 -9.47
CA SER A 34 1.76 4.87 -10.92
C SER A 34 0.70 5.86 -11.39
N MET A 35 0.99 6.56 -12.47
CA MET A 35 0.09 7.49 -13.14
C MET A 35 -0.33 6.95 -14.51
N SER A 36 -1.24 7.66 -15.17
CA SER A 36 -1.61 7.35 -16.55
C SER A 36 -0.41 7.45 -17.48
N LYS A 37 -0.49 6.72 -18.62
CA LYS A 37 0.51 6.75 -19.69
C LYS A 37 1.91 6.24 -19.29
N GLY A 38 2.04 5.45 -18.20
CA GLY A 38 3.29 4.84 -17.77
C GLY A 38 4.22 5.74 -16.97
N ALA A 39 3.82 6.98 -16.68
CA ALA A 39 4.52 7.88 -15.77
C ALA A 39 4.29 7.45 -14.30
N TYR A 40 5.15 7.88 -13.40
CA TYR A 40 5.02 7.56 -11.97
C TYR A 40 5.68 8.62 -11.09
N LEU A 41 5.19 8.73 -9.85
CA LEU A 41 5.80 9.52 -8.80
C LEU A 41 6.63 8.63 -7.87
N ILE A 42 7.72 9.17 -7.35
CA ILE A 42 8.43 8.64 -6.19
C ILE A 42 8.22 9.60 -5.04
N ILE A 43 7.62 9.11 -3.95
CA ILE A 43 7.34 9.91 -2.76
C ILE A 43 8.25 9.43 -1.64
N GLU A 44 9.08 10.33 -1.13
CA GLU A 44 10.02 10.05 -0.05
C GLU A 44 9.79 10.99 1.12
N HIS A 45 9.96 10.43 2.31
CA HIS A 45 9.88 11.18 3.57
C HIS A 45 11.29 11.22 4.15
N THR A 46 11.79 12.40 4.37
CA THR A 46 13.01 12.64 5.16
C THR A 46 12.62 13.08 6.56
N GLU A 47 13.58 13.23 7.44
CA GLU A 47 13.33 13.70 8.81
C GLU A 47 12.70 15.11 8.84
N ALA A 48 13.06 15.98 7.89
CA ALA A 48 12.66 17.39 7.88
C ALA A 48 11.63 17.77 6.81
N LEU A 49 11.57 17.06 5.70
CA LEU A 49 10.74 17.44 4.55
C LEU A 49 10.29 16.21 3.73
N HIS A 50 9.29 16.44 2.89
CA HIS A 50 8.84 15.48 1.90
C HIS A 50 9.38 15.84 0.53
N VAL A 51 9.78 14.84 -0.25
CA VAL A 51 10.23 15.00 -1.64
C VAL A 51 9.34 14.17 -2.54
N VAL A 52 8.90 14.75 -3.64
CA VAL A 52 8.15 14.07 -4.68
C VAL A 52 8.86 14.27 -6.01
N ASP A 53 9.33 13.17 -6.59
CA ASP A 53 10.02 13.12 -7.87
C ASP A 53 9.08 12.60 -8.97
N VAL A 54 9.06 13.27 -10.12
CA VAL A 54 8.20 12.96 -11.27
C VAL A 54 9.00 12.27 -12.36
N ASN A 55 8.58 11.05 -12.71
CA ASN A 55 9.22 10.25 -13.73
C ASN A 55 8.30 9.99 -14.94
N SER A 56 8.81 10.22 -16.16
CA SER A 56 8.08 9.99 -17.41
C SER A 56 7.95 8.51 -17.80
N GLY A 57 8.71 7.62 -17.13
CA GLY A 57 8.77 6.21 -17.52
C GLY A 57 9.43 6.02 -18.89
N ASN A 58 8.97 5.02 -19.64
CA ASN A 58 9.57 4.63 -20.93
C ASN A 58 9.31 5.62 -22.10
N ARG A 59 8.77 6.79 -21.84
CA ARG A 59 8.41 7.78 -22.86
C ARG A 59 9.54 8.71 -23.29
N SER A 60 10.63 8.75 -22.55
CA SER A 60 11.75 9.67 -22.80
C SER A 60 12.40 9.51 -24.19
N ASN A 61 12.11 8.44 -24.94
CA ASN A 61 12.87 8.07 -26.14
C ASN A 61 12.10 8.18 -27.47
N LYS A 62 10.89 8.72 -27.54
CA LYS A 62 10.06 8.55 -28.75
C LYS A 62 9.48 9.78 -29.42
N SER A 63 9.90 11.00 -29.14
CA SER A 63 9.31 12.11 -29.90
C SER A 63 10.23 13.29 -30.12
N SER A 64 10.10 13.85 -31.33
CA SER A 64 10.56 15.17 -31.75
C SER A 64 10.01 16.33 -30.92
N ASN A 65 9.23 16.08 -29.87
CA ASN A 65 8.55 17.07 -29.04
C ASN A 65 8.68 16.75 -27.54
N GLN A 66 9.92 16.65 -27.06
CA GLN A 66 10.24 16.32 -25.65
C GLN A 66 9.60 17.31 -24.68
N GLU A 67 9.55 18.60 -25.04
CA GLU A 67 8.98 19.68 -24.23
C GLU A 67 7.46 19.51 -24.01
N GLU A 68 6.71 19.13 -25.05
CA GLU A 68 5.26 18.88 -24.91
C GLU A 68 4.96 17.63 -24.09
N THR A 69 5.78 16.60 -24.26
CA THR A 69 5.67 15.38 -23.45
C THR A 69 5.96 15.66 -21.99
N ALA A 70 6.99 16.48 -21.69
CA ALA A 70 7.31 16.89 -20.34
C ALA A 70 6.15 17.68 -19.70
N LEU A 71 5.59 18.63 -20.44
CA LEU A 71 4.43 19.40 -19.97
C LEU A 71 3.22 18.49 -19.66
N GLU A 72 2.90 17.57 -20.60
CA GLU A 72 1.77 16.66 -20.41
C GLU A 72 1.94 15.77 -19.16
N VAL A 73 3.12 15.19 -18.97
CA VAL A 73 3.42 14.37 -17.80
C VAL A 73 3.38 15.19 -16.53
N ASN A 74 3.94 16.38 -16.54
CA ASN A 74 3.97 17.28 -15.40
C ASN A 74 2.57 17.73 -14.97
N LEU A 75 1.66 17.98 -15.91
CA LEU A 75 0.26 18.35 -15.59
C LEU A 75 -0.48 17.16 -14.93
N ILE A 76 -0.30 15.95 -15.45
CA ILE A 76 -0.85 14.74 -14.84
C ILE A 76 -0.26 14.53 -13.43
N ALA A 77 1.04 14.75 -13.30
CA ALA A 77 1.74 14.63 -12.02
C ALA A 77 1.24 15.66 -11.00
N ALA A 78 1.01 16.91 -11.41
CA ALA A 78 0.49 17.96 -10.54
C ALA A 78 -0.86 17.60 -9.92
N SER A 79 -1.80 17.08 -10.72
CA SER A 79 -3.11 16.64 -10.24
C SER A 79 -2.97 15.44 -9.27
N GLU A 80 -2.12 14.47 -9.59
CA GLU A 80 -1.89 13.30 -8.73
C GLU A 80 -1.15 13.70 -7.43
N ILE A 81 -0.18 14.59 -7.49
CA ILE A 81 0.52 15.12 -6.30
C ILE A 81 -0.48 15.81 -5.38
N ALA A 82 -1.32 16.70 -5.88
CA ALA A 82 -2.35 17.35 -5.08
C ALA A 82 -3.29 16.34 -4.41
N ARG A 83 -3.66 15.26 -5.13
CA ARG A 83 -4.43 14.14 -4.59
C ARG A 83 -3.68 13.39 -3.49
N GLN A 84 -2.39 13.09 -3.69
CA GLN A 84 -1.55 12.38 -2.72
C GLN A 84 -1.30 13.19 -1.45
N LEU A 85 -1.10 14.49 -1.55
CA LEU A 85 -0.95 15.38 -0.40
C LEU A 85 -2.19 15.33 0.52
N ARG A 86 -3.39 15.34 -0.07
CA ARG A 86 -4.65 15.20 0.68
C ARG A 86 -4.86 13.80 1.22
N LEU A 87 -4.59 12.77 0.41
CA LEU A 87 -4.82 11.36 0.76
C LEU A 87 -3.94 10.90 1.93
N ARG A 88 -2.67 11.28 1.91
CA ARG A 88 -1.69 10.93 2.95
C ARG A 88 -1.64 11.91 4.10
N ASP A 89 -2.36 13.03 3.99
CA ASP A 89 -2.31 14.17 4.93
C ASP A 89 -0.88 14.69 5.14
N MET A 90 -0.10 14.73 4.05
CA MET A 90 1.29 15.20 4.08
C MET A 90 1.32 16.68 4.44
N GLY A 91 2.13 17.02 5.43
CA GLY A 91 2.25 18.40 5.92
C GLY A 91 3.70 18.75 6.30
N GLY A 92 3.98 20.03 6.41
CA GLY A 92 5.32 20.56 6.61
C GLY A 92 5.91 21.12 5.34
N ILE A 93 7.22 20.98 5.14
CA ILE A 93 7.94 21.42 3.94
C ILE A 93 7.86 20.29 2.91
N ILE A 94 7.49 20.64 1.68
CA ILE A 94 7.35 19.71 0.57
C ILE A 94 8.08 20.29 -0.64
N VAL A 95 8.91 19.44 -1.27
CA VAL A 95 9.66 19.78 -2.48
C VAL A 95 9.18 18.86 -3.59
N LEU A 96 8.78 19.46 -4.71
CA LEU A 96 8.28 18.75 -5.88
C LEU A 96 9.28 18.93 -7.01
N ASP A 97 9.79 17.83 -7.52
CA ASP A 97 10.75 17.78 -8.63
C ASP A 97 10.01 17.34 -9.89
N PHE A 98 9.72 18.32 -10.75
CA PHE A 98 9.04 18.09 -12.01
C PHE A 98 10.04 17.90 -13.15
N ILE A 99 9.62 17.24 -14.22
CA ILE A 99 10.44 17.09 -15.41
C ILE A 99 10.80 18.46 -15.96
N ASP A 100 12.08 18.67 -16.24
CA ASP A 100 12.59 19.92 -16.75
C ASP A 100 11.88 20.40 -18.02
N MET A 101 11.58 21.70 -18.06
CA MET A 101 10.98 22.38 -19.20
C MET A 101 11.75 23.68 -19.51
N ILE A 102 12.01 23.91 -20.76
CA ILE A 102 12.77 25.07 -21.23
C ILE A 102 11.86 26.31 -21.35
N LYS A 103 10.64 26.11 -21.89
CA LYS A 103 9.71 27.22 -22.19
C LYS A 103 9.10 27.79 -20.91
N VAL A 104 9.22 29.10 -20.74
CA VAL A 104 8.68 29.84 -19.57
C VAL A 104 7.15 29.69 -19.49
N GLU A 105 6.49 29.69 -20.65
CA GLU A 105 5.04 29.58 -20.76
C GLU A 105 4.57 28.19 -20.20
N ASN A 106 5.32 27.13 -20.47
CA ASN A 106 5.01 25.78 -19.97
C ASN A 106 5.21 25.68 -18.45
N ARG A 107 6.29 26.29 -17.94
CA ARG A 107 6.52 26.38 -16.48
C ARG A 107 5.40 27.14 -15.79
N LYS A 108 4.94 28.26 -16.39
CA LYS A 108 3.81 29.03 -15.86
C LYS A 108 2.52 28.20 -15.89
N LYS A 109 2.22 27.52 -17.02
CA LYS A 109 1.05 26.63 -17.13
C LYS A 109 1.05 25.54 -16.05
N LEU A 110 2.20 24.91 -15.80
CA LEU A 110 2.34 23.90 -14.75
C LEU A 110 2.05 24.50 -13.37
N PHE A 111 2.65 25.64 -13.05
CA PHE A 111 2.46 26.29 -11.77
C PHE A 111 1.00 26.69 -11.53
N ASP A 112 0.36 27.31 -12.52
CA ASP A 112 -1.04 27.74 -12.45
C ASP A 112 -1.97 26.53 -12.30
N HIS A 113 -1.70 25.45 -13.04
CA HIS A 113 -2.44 24.19 -12.92
C HIS A 113 -2.31 23.57 -11.53
N PHE A 114 -1.08 23.44 -11.02
CA PHE A 114 -0.86 22.87 -9.67
C PHE A 114 -1.53 23.72 -8.60
N LYS A 115 -1.47 25.04 -8.70
CA LYS A 115 -2.15 25.95 -7.79
C LYS A 115 -3.67 25.75 -7.81
N SER A 116 -4.27 25.61 -9.00
CA SER A 116 -5.70 25.33 -9.15
C SER A 116 -6.10 23.97 -8.52
N GLU A 117 -5.30 22.91 -8.71
CA GLU A 117 -5.54 21.60 -8.10
C GLU A 117 -5.49 21.63 -6.57
N MET A 118 -4.69 22.57 -6.02
CA MET A 118 -4.58 22.75 -4.58
C MET A 118 -5.69 23.63 -3.97
N GLU A 119 -6.48 24.35 -4.76
CA GLU A 119 -7.59 25.19 -4.26
C GLU A 119 -8.64 24.38 -3.49
N SER A 120 -8.81 23.12 -3.84
CA SER A 120 -9.73 22.18 -3.15
C SER A 120 -9.20 21.66 -1.80
N ASP A 121 -7.94 21.95 -1.46
CA ASP A 121 -7.33 21.51 -0.21
C ASP A 121 -7.78 22.37 0.97
N ARG A 122 -8.32 21.73 1.99
CA ARG A 122 -8.78 22.40 3.22
C ARG A 122 -7.65 22.82 4.14
N ALA A 123 -6.47 22.23 4.01
CA ALA A 123 -5.30 22.59 4.81
C ALA A 123 -4.68 23.89 4.26
N LYS A 124 -4.32 24.80 5.16
CA LYS A 124 -3.60 26.03 4.77
C LYS A 124 -2.27 25.65 4.14
N HIS A 125 -1.98 26.20 2.99
CA HIS A 125 -0.75 25.96 2.26
C HIS A 125 -0.25 27.22 1.57
N LYS A 126 1.06 27.25 1.30
CA LYS A 126 1.72 28.30 0.53
C LYS A 126 2.63 27.64 -0.50
N ILE A 127 2.39 27.93 -1.77
CA ILE A 127 3.15 27.40 -2.90
C ILE A 127 4.04 28.53 -3.42
N LEU A 128 5.34 28.25 -3.56
CA LEU A 128 6.29 29.17 -4.17
C LEU A 128 6.36 28.93 -5.68
N PRO A 129 6.63 29.95 -6.49
CA PRO A 129 6.81 29.79 -7.93
C PRO A 129 7.92 28.77 -8.25
N LEU A 130 7.83 28.19 -9.44
CA LEU A 130 8.85 27.27 -9.95
C LEU A 130 10.22 27.92 -9.91
N SER A 131 11.18 27.25 -9.29
CA SER A 131 12.56 27.74 -9.20
C SER A 131 13.26 27.65 -10.57
N LYS A 132 14.45 28.28 -10.68
CA LYS A 132 15.27 28.20 -11.91
C LYS A 132 15.71 26.78 -12.23
N ILE A 133 15.76 25.91 -11.24
CA ILE A 133 16.14 24.48 -11.35
C ILE A 133 14.95 23.54 -11.40
N GLY A 134 13.76 24.03 -11.78
CA GLY A 134 12.59 23.17 -12.00
C GLY A 134 11.81 22.71 -10.76
N LEU A 135 12.18 23.14 -9.55
CA LEU A 135 11.53 22.72 -8.31
C LEU A 135 10.37 23.62 -7.91
N ILE A 136 9.25 23.05 -7.49
CA ILE A 136 8.20 23.74 -6.74
C ILE A 136 8.39 23.43 -5.25
N GLN A 137 8.47 24.46 -4.45
CA GLN A 137 8.55 24.38 -3.00
C GLN A 137 7.23 24.85 -2.41
N MET A 138 6.74 24.11 -1.41
CA MET A 138 5.52 24.50 -0.72
C MET A 138 5.58 24.15 0.77
N THR A 139 4.76 24.83 1.53
CA THR A 139 4.44 24.45 2.91
C THR A 139 2.96 24.14 3.01
N ARG A 140 2.62 23.07 3.75
CA ARG A 140 1.25 22.67 4.02
C ARG A 140 1.07 22.46 5.52
N GLN A 141 0.00 23.00 6.08
CA GLN A 141 -0.31 22.83 7.50
C GLN A 141 -0.54 21.35 7.82
N ARG A 142 0.07 20.84 8.88
CA ARG A 142 -0.26 19.52 9.45
C ARG A 142 -1.60 19.64 10.17
N VAL A 143 -2.63 19.00 9.63
CA VAL A 143 -3.98 18.98 10.23
C VAL A 143 -4.16 17.74 11.08
N ARG A 144 -3.56 16.62 10.66
CA ARG A 144 -3.58 15.33 11.35
C ARG A 144 -2.18 14.72 11.33
N PRO A 145 -1.93 13.69 12.16
CA PRO A 145 -0.75 12.85 11.94
C PRO A 145 -0.77 12.30 10.53
N GLU A 146 0.38 12.33 9.87
CA GLU A 146 0.52 11.78 8.53
C GLU A 146 0.10 10.32 8.48
N MET A 147 -0.69 9.97 7.47
CA MET A 147 -1.14 8.60 7.29
C MET A 147 -0.06 7.79 6.59
N ASN A 148 0.72 7.09 7.38
CA ASN A 148 1.75 6.17 6.89
C ASN A 148 1.27 4.72 7.09
N ILE A 149 0.76 4.11 6.03
CA ILE A 149 0.33 2.71 6.06
C ILE A 149 1.52 1.83 5.74
N THR A 150 2.21 1.38 6.77
CA THR A 150 3.34 0.45 6.63
C THR A 150 2.80 -0.97 6.54
N THR A 151 2.78 -1.53 5.33
CA THR A 151 2.44 -2.95 5.10
C THR A 151 3.66 -3.86 5.14
N LYS A 152 4.84 -3.29 5.33
CA LYS A 152 6.12 -4.01 5.34
C LYS A 152 6.98 -3.54 6.52
N GLU A 153 7.62 -4.49 7.18
CA GLU A 153 8.58 -4.26 8.26
C GLU A 153 9.99 -4.64 7.80
N ASN A 154 11.01 -4.13 8.48
CA ASN A 154 12.38 -4.55 8.22
C ASN A 154 12.53 -6.04 8.58
N ASN A 155 13.14 -6.80 7.68
CA ASN A 155 13.42 -8.21 7.95
C ASN A 155 14.56 -8.31 8.96
N PRO A 156 14.35 -8.89 10.16
CA PRO A 156 15.42 -9.01 11.17
C PRO A 156 16.57 -9.92 10.70
N ASN A 157 16.36 -10.73 9.66
CA ASN A 157 17.33 -11.72 9.19
C ASN A 157 17.95 -11.38 7.82
N SER A 158 17.61 -10.27 7.21
CA SER A 158 18.18 -9.84 5.91
C SER A 158 17.90 -8.35 5.63
N ASN A 159 18.66 -7.74 4.72
CA ASN A 159 18.52 -6.33 4.35
C ASN A 159 17.27 -6.00 3.52
N GLY A 160 16.20 -6.79 3.61
CA GLY A 160 14.95 -6.58 2.89
C GLY A 160 13.79 -6.17 3.79
N LYS A 161 12.71 -5.70 3.19
CA LYS A 161 11.43 -5.46 3.88
C LYS A 161 10.50 -6.64 3.70
N ILE A 162 9.83 -7.05 4.76
CA ILE A 162 8.85 -8.15 4.78
C ILE A 162 7.46 -7.62 5.14
N GLU A 163 6.42 -8.37 4.79
CA GLU A 163 5.06 -8.05 5.23
C GLU A 163 4.96 -8.13 6.75
N ALA A 164 4.18 -7.22 7.36
CA ALA A 164 3.97 -7.21 8.80
C ALA A 164 3.34 -8.53 9.29
N PRO A 165 3.70 -9.03 10.49
CA PRO A 165 3.17 -10.30 11.05
C PRO A 165 1.65 -10.36 11.09
N ILE A 166 0.97 -9.23 11.28
CA ILE A 166 -0.48 -9.15 11.32
C ILE A 166 -1.10 -9.59 9.99
N VAL A 167 -0.48 -9.24 8.86
CA VAL A 167 -0.96 -9.61 7.52
C VAL A 167 -0.89 -11.14 7.32
N ILE A 168 0.13 -11.80 7.86
CA ILE A 168 0.25 -13.25 7.75
C ILE A 168 -0.81 -13.98 8.58
N ILE A 169 -1.18 -13.42 9.73
CA ILE A 169 -2.26 -13.99 10.56
C ILE A 169 -3.58 -13.99 9.80
N ASP A 170 -3.88 -12.93 9.07
CA ASP A 170 -5.10 -12.85 8.25
C ASP A 170 -5.05 -13.83 7.07
N LYS A 171 -3.90 -13.97 6.41
CA LYS A 171 -3.69 -15.01 5.38
C LYS A 171 -3.90 -16.43 5.95
N ILE A 172 -3.39 -16.70 7.16
CA ILE A 172 -3.59 -17.98 7.84
C ILE A 172 -5.07 -18.20 8.17
N ASN A 173 -5.77 -17.19 8.68
CA ASN A 173 -7.21 -17.25 8.98
C ASN A 173 -8.01 -17.61 7.73
N ASN A 174 -7.77 -16.92 6.63
CA ASN A 174 -8.43 -17.17 5.34
C ASN A 174 -8.14 -18.58 4.82
N SER A 175 -6.90 -19.05 4.96
CA SER A 175 -6.51 -20.40 4.56
C SER A 175 -7.22 -21.47 5.42
N ILE A 176 -7.36 -21.25 6.73
CA ILE A 176 -8.11 -22.12 7.62
C ILE A 176 -9.57 -22.24 7.17
N GLU A 177 -10.21 -21.11 6.86
CA GLU A 177 -11.60 -21.10 6.37
C GLU A 177 -11.76 -21.88 5.07
N LYS A 178 -10.88 -21.63 4.08
CA LYS A 178 -10.88 -22.36 2.80
C LYS A 178 -10.71 -23.88 3.02
N ILE A 179 -9.77 -24.31 3.87
CA ILE A 179 -9.56 -25.72 4.20
C ILE A 179 -10.81 -26.32 4.84
N LEU A 180 -11.40 -25.62 5.81
CA LEU A 180 -12.52 -26.15 6.57
C LEU A 180 -13.83 -26.19 5.75
N LYS A 181 -13.99 -25.30 4.78
CA LYS A 181 -15.13 -25.29 3.84
C LYS A 181 -14.98 -26.35 2.75
N ASN A 182 -13.76 -26.70 2.35
CA ASN A 182 -13.52 -27.67 1.29
C ASN A 182 -13.90 -29.10 1.75
N LYS A 183 -14.85 -29.71 1.04
CA LYS A 183 -15.35 -31.08 1.33
C LYS A 183 -14.32 -32.17 1.00
N TYR A 184 -13.41 -31.91 0.07
CA TYR A 184 -12.42 -32.88 -0.42
C TYR A 184 -11.14 -32.94 0.44
N ILE A 185 -10.92 -31.97 1.32
CA ILE A 185 -9.75 -31.94 2.20
C ILE A 185 -10.07 -32.65 3.53
N SER A 186 -9.27 -33.64 3.88
CA SER A 186 -9.39 -34.27 5.19
C SER A 186 -9.08 -33.28 6.31
N LYS A 187 -10.04 -33.10 7.22
CA LYS A 187 -9.95 -32.21 8.37
C LYS A 187 -9.38 -32.85 9.63
N LYS A 188 -9.00 -34.15 9.54
CA LYS A 188 -8.41 -34.88 10.68
C LYS A 188 -6.94 -34.46 10.85
N ASN A 189 -6.55 -34.21 12.12
CA ASN A 189 -5.17 -33.85 12.51
C ASN A 189 -4.57 -32.71 11.71
N LEU A 190 -5.32 -31.59 11.55
CA LEU A 190 -4.84 -30.41 10.89
C LEU A 190 -3.67 -29.80 11.68
N LYS A 191 -2.51 -29.68 11.02
CA LYS A 191 -1.28 -29.13 11.56
C LYS A 191 -0.88 -27.90 10.75
N LEU A 192 -0.48 -26.85 11.44
CA LEU A 192 0.05 -25.62 10.86
C LEU A 192 1.54 -25.51 11.21
N HIS A 193 2.40 -25.63 10.21
CA HIS A 193 3.85 -25.43 10.35
C HIS A 193 4.21 -24.02 9.93
N LEU A 194 4.99 -23.32 10.73
CA LEU A 194 5.40 -21.93 10.49
C LEU A 194 6.62 -21.56 11.33
N HIS A 195 7.20 -20.38 11.07
CA HIS A 195 8.34 -19.88 11.81
C HIS A 195 8.04 -19.76 13.31
N PRO A 196 9.00 -20.06 14.22
CA PRO A 196 8.79 -20.07 15.67
C PRO A 196 8.23 -18.78 16.25
N PHE A 197 8.66 -17.62 15.75
CA PHE A 197 8.18 -16.31 16.20
C PHE A 197 6.66 -16.17 15.97
N ILE A 198 6.18 -16.53 14.78
CA ILE A 198 4.74 -16.48 14.46
C ILE A 198 3.98 -17.55 15.26
N ALA A 199 4.57 -18.74 15.46
CA ALA A 199 3.99 -19.78 16.30
C ALA A 199 3.78 -19.28 17.73
N ALA A 200 4.78 -18.65 18.32
CA ALA A 200 4.70 -18.05 19.65
C ALA A 200 3.58 -16.99 19.72
N TYR A 201 3.49 -16.10 18.73
CA TYR A 201 2.43 -15.09 18.68
C TYR A 201 1.03 -15.71 18.63
N ILE A 202 0.83 -16.78 17.82
CA ILE A 202 -0.46 -17.46 17.70
C ILE A 202 -0.85 -18.21 18.97
N THR A 203 0.13 -18.73 19.72
CA THR A 203 -0.10 -19.58 20.90
C THR A 203 -0.02 -18.83 22.22
N LYS A 204 0.53 -17.59 22.24
CA LYS A 204 0.71 -16.79 23.45
C LYS A 204 -0.62 -16.25 23.97
N GLY A 205 -0.74 -16.19 25.30
CA GLY A 205 -1.86 -15.59 26.01
C GLY A 205 -2.99 -16.56 26.34
N PHE A 206 -3.82 -16.19 27.33
CA PHE A 206 -4.92 -16.99 27.85
C PHE A 206 -6.00 -17.23 26.77
N ILE A 207 -6.34 -16.19 26.00
CA ILE A 207 -7.21 -16.28 24.80
C ILE A 207 -6.32 -16.18 23.55
N SER A 208 -5.52 -17.22 23.33
CA SER A 208 -4.64 -17.23 22.16
C SER A 208 -5.44 -17.34 20.84
N LYS A 209 -4.84 -16.91 19.71
CA LYS A 209 -5.46 -17.06 18.38
C LYS A 209 -5.88 -18.51 18.10
N ARG A 210 -5.11 -19.47 18.57
CA ARG A 210 -5.44 -20.90 18.47
C ARG A 210 -6.72 -21.29 19.22
N VAL A 211 -6.94 -20.71 20.41
CA VAL A 211 -8.18 -20.93 21.18
C VAL A 211 -9.35 -20.27 20.45
N MET A 212 -9.17 -19.08 19.89
CA MET A 212 -10.21 -18.41 19.09
C MET A 212 -10.60 -19.25 17.87
N TRP A 213 -9.65 -19.87 17.18
CA TRP A 213 -9.94 -20.78 16.07
C TRP A 213 -10.74 -22.01 16.54
N PHE A 214 -10.39 -22.57 17.69
CA PHE A 214 -11.15 -23.68 18.26
C PHE A 214 -12.60 -23.27 18.58
N LEU A 215 -12.80 -22.12 19.20
CA LEU A 215 -14.15 -21.62 19.51
C LEU A 215 -14.97 -21.36 18.24
N LYS A 216 -14.34 -20.76 17.21
CA LYS A 216 -15.01 -20.42 15.94
C LYS A 216 -15.30 -21.66 15.09
N TYR A 217 -14.33 -22.56 14.94
CA TYR A 217 -14.41 -23.64 13.96
C TYR A 217 -14.67 -25.02 14.58
N LYS A 218 -14.69 -25.14 15.92
CA LYS A 218 -14.82 -26.39 16.66
C LYS A 218 -13.78 -27.44 16.24
N LYS A 219 -12.62 -26.99 15.77
CA LYS A 219 -11.50 -27.84 15.34
C LYS A 219 -10.20 -27.36 15.95
N TRP A 220 -9.46 -28.29 16.56
CA TRP A 220 -8.15 -27.99 17.11
C TRP A 220 -7.09 -28.06 16.03
N ILE A 221 -6.37 -26.94 15.80
CA ILE A 221 -5.26 -26.86 14.86
C ILE A 221 -3.96 -26.93 15.65
N LYS A 222 -3.14 -27.96 15.39
CA LYS A 222 -1.85 -28.10 16.03
C LYS A 222 -0.84 -27.16 15.37
N VAL A 223 -0.35 -26.17 16.09
CA VAL A 223 0.70 -25.24 15.64
C VAL A 223 2.06 -25.86 15.94
N ILE A 224 2.90 -26.00 14.92
CA ILE A 224 4.22 -26.62 15.00
C ILE A 224 5.26 -25.63 14.52
N PRO A 225 6.14 -25.13 15.40
CA PRO A 225 7.24 -24.27 15.00
C PRO A 225 8.26 -25.05 14.17
N ARG A 226 8.86 -24.37 13.17
CA ARG A 226 9.90 -24.92 12.29
C ARG A 226 10.95 -23.85 12.03
N ASP A 227 12.16 -24.04 12.53
CA ASP A 227 13.29 -23.13 12.35
C ASP A 227 13.74 -23.02 10.87
N SER A 228 13.47 -24.06 10.09
CA SER A 228 13.77 -24.08 8.65
C SER A 228 12.82 -23.23 7.80
N TYR A 229 11.77 -22.66 8.39
CA TYR A 229 10.84 -21.81 7.67
C TYR A 229 11.27 -20.35 7.74
N THR A 230 11.22 -19.67 6.60
CA THR A 230 11.38 -18.22 6.57
C THR A 230 10.23 -17.55 7.32
N TYR A 231 10.45 -16.33 7.79
CA TYR A 231 9.57 -15.60 8.70
C TYR A 231 8.08 -15.58 8.31
N LEU A 232 7.78 -15.47 7.01
CA LEU A 232 6.41 -15.41 6.49
C LEU A 232 5.93 -16.71 5.85
N HIS A 233 6.71 -17.76 5.95
CA HIS A 233 6.36 -19.03 5.34
C HIS A 233 5.53 -19.89 6.30
N TYR A 234 4.38 -20.38 5.84
CA TYR A 234 3.56 -21.34 6.56
C TYR A 234 3.01 -22.42 5.64
N ARG A 235 2.72 -23.59 6.18
CA ARG A 235 2.11 -24.70 5.45
C ARG A 235 1.15 -25.46 6.34
N PHE A 236 0.06 -25.92 5.72
CA PHE A 236 -0.87 -26.82 6.38
C PHE A 236 -0.60 -28.27 5.99
N PHE A 237 -0.77 -29.15 6.97
CA PHE A 237 -0.67 -30.59 6.81
C PHE A 237 -1.88 -31.26 7.44
N ASN A 238 -2.28 -32.42 6.90
CA ASN A 238 -3.28 -33.29 7.46
C ASN A 238 -2.73 -34.76 7.48
N ILE A 239 -3.58 -35.75 7.76
CA ILE A 239 -3.18 -37.15 7.75
C ILE A 239 -2.64 -37.61 6.38
N LYS A 240 -3.14 -37.03 5.29
CA LYS A 240 -2.75 -37.37 3.90
C LYS A 240 -1.48 -36.64 3.42
N GLY A 241 -0.88 -35.78 4.25
CA GLY A 241 0.31 -35.02 3.92
C GLY A 241 0.10 -33.52 3.77
N LYS A 242 0.91 -32.86 2.94
CA LYS A 242 0.86 -31.42 2.69
C LYS A 242 -0.44 -31.04 1.98
N ILE A 243 -1.10 -29.98 2.47
CA ILE A 243 -2.26 -29.40 1.83
C ILE A 243 -1.77 -28.28 0.88
N ASN A 244 -1.99 -28.45 -0.42
CA ASN A 244 -1.73 -27.40 -1.40
C ASN A 244 -2.94 -26.44 -1.42
N HIS A 245 -2.67 -25.16 -1.23
CA HIS A 245 -3.64 -24.08 -1.38
C HIS A 245 -3.31 -23.35 -2.67
N HIS A 246 -4.20 -23.36 -3.59
CA HIS A 246 -4.28 -22.44 -4.69
C HIS A 246 -5.35 -21.39 -4.41
#